data_7ebc688a5832cd432fc8e5c6c3858c37
#
_entry.id   7ebc688a5832cd432fc8e5c6c3858c37
#
_cell.length_a   1.000
_cell.length_b   1.000
_cell.length_c   1.000
_cell.angle_alpha   90.00
_cell.angle_beta   90.00
_cell.angle_gamma   90.00
#
_symmetry.space_group_name_H-M   'P 1'
#
loop_
_entity.id
_entity.type
_entity.pdbx_description
1 polymer ?
#
loop_
_entity_poly.entity_id
_entity_poly.type
_entity_poly.pdbx_seq_one_letter_code
_entity_poly.pdbx_strand_id
1 'polypeptide(L)'
;MKRLGVLLYGVISYLIFFATFLYAMCFVGNFLVPKTIDSGPTASLGIALLVNIALLGVFAIQHSVMARPTFKRWWTKIIPEPTERSTYTLLSSLALLLLFWQWQPMGGVIWSVSSSAAQIALYSLFGFGWGLVLISTFLINHFDLFGLRQVWLSFRGLPYTSLKFKTPGPYKLVRHPLYLGWLFAFWATPTMSAAHLLFAIITTAYIFFAILLEERNLMEYHPEYAAYRKRVSMIFPLPKSKPIEPT
;
A
#
# COMPACT_ATOMS: atom_id res chain seq x y z
N MET A 1 -3.97 -23.06 24.66
CA MET A 1 -5.09 -22.17 24.30
C MET A 1 -4.63 -20.79 23.83
N LYS A 2 -3.76 -20.06 24.57
CA LYS A 2 -3.28 -18.72 24.17
C LYS A 2 -2.66 -18.66 22.74
N ARG A 3 -1.83 -19.65 22.34
CA ARG A 3 -1.19 -19.67 21.02
C ARG A 3 -2.18 -19.85 19.86
N LEU A 4 -3.22 -20.65 20.04
CA LEU A 4 -4.28 -20.82 19.05
C LEU A 4 -5.07 -19.53 18.85
N GLY A 5 -5.40 -18.78 19.94
CA GLY A 5 -6.07 -17.48 19.84
C GLY A 5 -5.22 -16.45 19.07
N VAL A 6 -3.90 -16.42 19.27
CA VAL A 6 -2.96 -15.58 18.50
C VAL A 6 -2.98 -15.94 17.01
N LEU A 7 -2.96 -17.24 16.68
CA LEU A 7 -3.03 -17.71 15.29
C LEU A 7 -4.36 -17.30 14.63
N LEU A 8 -5.48 -17.59 15.29
CA LEU A 8 -6.81 -17.24 14.76
C LEU A 8 -6.96 -15.75 14.54
N TYR A 9 -6.49 -14.92 15.48
CA TYR A 9 -6.47 -13.47 15.33
C TYR A 9 -5.68 -13.03 14.08
N GLY A 10 -4.48 -13.59 13.88
CA GLY A 10 -3.66 -13.26 12.70
C GLY A 10 -4.30 -13.69 11.39
N VAL A 11 -4.92 -14.88 11.35
CA VAL A 11 -5.63 -15.39 10.17
C VAL A 11 -6.84 -14.51 9.85
N ILE A 12 -7.66 -14.15 10.83
CA ILE A 12 -8.82 -13.27 10.63
C ILE A 12 -8.37 -11.89 10.14
N SER A 13 -7.34 -11.32 10.76
CA SER A 13 -6.77 -10.02 10.33
C SER A 13 -6.29 -10.06 8.88
N TYR A 14 -5.65 -11.16 8.48
CA TYR A 14 -5.21 -11.35 7.10
C TYR A 14 -6.39 -11.50 6.12
N LEU A 15 -7.42 -12.24 6.46
CA LEU A 15 -8.60 -12.40 5.62
C LEU A 15 -9.34 -11.06 5.43
N ILE A 16 -9.47 -10.26 6.49
CA ILE A 16 -10.02 -8.89 6.41
C ILE A 16 -9.16 -8.03 5.49
N PHE A 17 -7.84 -8.07 5.65
CA PHE A 17 -6.91 -7.36 4.77
C PHE A 17 -7.10 -7.76 3.31
N PHE A 18 -7.11 -9.06 3.01
CA PHE A 18 -7.22 -9.55 1.64
C PHE A 18 -8.56 -9.18 0.98
N ALA A 19 -9.65 -9.28 1.73
CA ALA A 19 -10.95 -8.79 1.29
C ALA A 19 -10.96 -7.28 1.04
N THR A 20 -10.33 -6.51 1.93
CA THR A 20 -10.18 -5.04 1.78
C THR A 20 -9.34 -4.70 0.55
N PHE A 21 -8.28 -5.46 0.27
CA PHE A 21 -7.43 -5.29 -0.92
C PHE A 21 -8.21 -5.54 -2.21
N LEU A 22 -9.01 -6.61 -2.26
CA LEU A 22 -9.87 -6.89 -3.41
C LEU A 22 -10.96 -5.83 -3.57
N TYR A 23 -11.55 -5.38 -2.46
CA TYR A 23 -12.52 -4.29 -2.49
C TYR A 23 -11.89 -2.98 -2.99
N ALA A 24 -10.66 -2.65 -2.56
CA ALA A 24 -9.92 -1.47 -3.03
C ALA A 24 -9.73 -1.46 -4.54
N MET A 25 -9.41 -2.62 -5.14
CA MET A 25 -9.30 -2.76 -6.59
C MET A 25 -10.62 -2.40 -7.28
N CYS A 26 -11.72 -2.96 -6.81
CA CYS A 26 -13.04 -2.69 -7.37
C CYS A 26 -13.51 -1.24 -7.09
N PHE A 27 -13.21 -0.71 -5.91
CA PHE A 27 -13.54 0.66 -5.51
C PHE A 27 -12.86 1.69 -6.43
N VAL A 28 -11.55 1.59 -6.61
CA VAL A 28 -10.78 2.50 -7.47
C VAL A 28 -11.11 2.27 -8.96
N GLY A 29 -11.30 1.01 -9.36
CA GLY A 29 -11.65 0.65 -10.73
C GLY A 29 -13.09 0.95 -11.12
N ASN A 30 -13.93 1.36 -10.17
CA ASN A 30 -15.34 1.73 -10.39
C ASN A 30 -16.22 0.58 -10.92
N PHE A 31 -16.02 -0.65 -10.42
CA PHE A 31 -16.76 -1.86 -10.85
C PHE A 31 -17.00 -2.85 -9.69
N LEU A 32 -17.95 -3.77 -9.87
CA LEU A 32 -18.25 -4.98 -9.07
C LEU A 32 -18.63 -4.77 -7.59
N VAL A 33 -18.44 -3.62 -6.98
CA VAL A 33 -18.81 -3.36 -5.58
C VAL A 33 -19.92 -2.32 -5.49
N PRO A 34 -20.78 -2.39 -4.46
CA PRO A 34 -21.92 -1.47 -4.33
C PRO A 34 -21.50 -0.02 -4.09
N LYS A 35 -20.34 0.19 -3.46
CA LYS A 35 -19.76 1.52 -3.23
C LYS A 35 -18.42 1.60 -3.92
N THR A 36 -18.32 2.49 -4.92
CA THR A 36 -17.11 2.79 -5.67
C THR A 36 -16.67 4.24 -5.44
N ILE A 37 -15.53 4.63 -6.00
CA ILE A 37 -14.98 5.97 -5.86
C ILE A 37 -15.91 7.06 -6.43
N ASP A 38 -16.76 6.70 -7.42
CA ASP A 38 -17.69 7.63 -8.10
C ASP A 38 -19.17 7.34 -7.80
N SER A 39 -19.49 6.31 -7.00
CA SER A 39 -20.88 5.93 -6.74
C SER A 39 -21.47 6.65 -5.53
N GLY A 40 -22.77 6.97 -5.64
CA GLY A 40 -23.55 7.59 -4.58
C GLY A 40 -23.90 9.07 -4.87
N PRO A 41 -24.71 9.69 -3.99
CA PRO A 41 -25.09 11.08 -4.15
C PRO A 41 -23.86 11.99 -3.97
N THR A 42 -23.78 13.02 -4.80
CA THR A 42 -22.74 14.04 -4.68
C THR A 42 -23.05 14.98 -3.51
N ALA A 43 -22.10 15.19 -2.63
CA ALA A 43 -22.15 16.24 -1.62
C ALA A 43 -21.70 17.59 -2.22
N SER A 44 -21.89 18.70 -1.49
CA SER A 44 -21.27 19.96 -1.89
C SER A 44 -19.74 19.80 -1.92
N LEU A 45 -19.09 20.50 -2.87
CA LEU A 45 -17.65 20.36 -3.11
C LEU A 45 -16.82 20.55 -1.81
N GLY A 46 -17.16 21.54 -0.99
CA GLY A 46 -16.45 21.79 0.26
C GLY A 46 -16.58 20.66 1.27
N ILE A 47 -17.77 20.08 1.42
CA ILE A 47 -18.02 18.94 2.32
C ILE A 47 -17.29 17.70 1.78
N ALA A 48 -17.39 17.41 0.48
CA ALA A 48 -16.73 16.26 -0.12
C ALA A 48 -15.20 16.34 0.03
N LEU A 49 -14.60 17.51 -0.22
CA LEU A 49 -13.16 17.73 -0.01
C LEU A 49 -12.76 17.51 1.45
N LEU A 50 -13.48 18.12 2.39
CA LEU A 50 -13.17 17.98 3.81
C LEU A 50 -13.24 16.53 4.28
N VAL A 51 -14.33 15.82 3.94
CA VAL A 51 -14.52 14.42 4.34
C VAL A 51 -13.46 13.51 3.70
N ASN A 52 -13.24 13.63 2.38
CA ASN A 52 -12.30 12.80 1.66
C ASN A 52 -10.85 13.01 2.14
N ILE A 53 -10.44 14.26 2.35
CA ILE A 53 -9.10 14.57 2.90
C ILE A 53 -8.97 14.05 4.33
N ALA A 54 -10.00 14.20 5.18
CA ALA A 54 -9.98 13.66 6.53
C ALA A 54 -9.86 12.13 6.55
N LEU A 55 -10.58 11.42 5.68
CA LEU A 55 -10.51 9.95 5.55
C LEU A 55 -9.13 9.47 5.10
N LEU A 56 -8.56 10.12 4.07
CA LEU A 56 -7.20 9.86 3.62
C LEU A 56 -6.17 10.18 4.71
N GLY A 57 -6.38 11.25 5.46
CA GLY A 57 -5.57 11.63 6.61
C GLY A 57 -5.61 10.61 7.73
N VAL A 58 -6.79 10.10 8.09
CA VAL A 58 -6.95 9.04 9.10
C VAL A 58 -6.14 7.80 8.71
N PHE A 59 -6.28 7.34 7.46
CA PHE A 59 -5.50 6.22 6.96
C PHE A 59 -3.99 6.52 6.99
N ALA A 60 -3.56 7.66 6.44
CA ALA A 60 -2.15 8.01 6.33
C ALA A 60 -1.48 8.14 7.71
N ILE A 61 -2.15 8.77 8.68
CA ILE A 61 -1.64 8.95 10.05
C ILE A 61 -1.55 7.59 10.75
N GLN A 62 -2.64 6.81 10.76
CA GLN A 62 -2.66 5.50 11.39
C GLN A 62 -1.57 4.60 10.82
N HIS A 63 -1.51 4.49 9.48
CA HIS A 63 -0.56 3.64 8.77
C HIS A 63 0.89 4.07 9.03
N SER A 64 1.18 5.37 8.99
CA SER A 64 2.52 5.90 9.24
C SER A 64 2.95 5.77 10.69
N VAL A 65 2.10 6.12 11.65
CA VAL A 65 2.42 6.12 13.08
C VAL A 65 2.69 4.70 13.55
N MET A 66 1.81 3.76 13.23
CA MET A 66 1.97 2.37 13.66
C MET A 66 3.15 1.65 13.01
N ALA A 67 3.63 2.13 11.86
CA ALA A 67 4.84 1.61 11.22
C ALA A 67 6.14 1.99 11.96
N ARG A 68 6.11 2.99 12.87
CA ARG A 68 7.32 3.51 13.54
C ARG A 68 7.86 2.54 14.60
N PRO A 69 9.20 2.37 14.68
CA PRO A 69 9.82 1.53 15.71
C PRO A 69 9.46 1.96 17.14
N THR A 70 9.34 3.26 17.40
CA THR A 70 8.92 3.81 18.70
C THR A 70 7.51 3.39 19.07
N PHE A 71 6.56 3.48 18.13
CA PHE A 71 5.20 3.03 18.34
C PHE A 71 5.14 1.53 18.60
N LYS A 72 5.84 0.73 17.78
CA LYS A 72 5.89 -0.73 17.94
C LYS A 72 6.39 -1.15 19.33
N ARG A 73 7.50 -0.55 19.80
CA ARG A 73 8.05 -0.82 21.15
C ARG A 73 7.08 -0.46 22.28
N TRP A 74 6.27 0.58 22.10
CA TRP A 74 5.23 0.94 23.07
C TRP A 74 4.04 -0.03 22.96
N TRP A 75 3.58 -0.32 21.75
CA TRP A 75 2.41 -1.13 21.49
C TRP A 75 2.58 -2.60 21.94
N THR A 76 3.76 -3.16 21.76
CA THR A 76 4.11 -4.53 22.19
C THR A 76 4.21 -4.70 23.72
N LYS A 77 4.12 -3.61 24.50
CA LYS A 77 3.91 -3.69 25.95
C LYS A 77 2.43 -3.94 26.33
N ILE A 78 1.51 -3.68 25.40
CA ILE A 78 0.05 -3.77 25.60
C ILE A 78 -0.49 -5.05 24.98
N ILE A 79 -0.05 -5.40 23.76
CA ILE A 79 -0.51 -6.58 23.04
C ILE A 79 0.63 -7.61 22.92
N PRO A 80 0.30 -8.92 22.72
CA PRO A 80 1.32 -9.93 22.46
C PRO A 80 2.16 -9.58 21.22
N GLU A 81 3.48 -9.63 21.34
CA GLU A 81 4.42 -9.27 20.26
C GLU A 81 4.11 -9.94 18.92
N PRO A 82 3.76 -11.26 18.84
CA PRO A 82 3.42 -11.90 17.57
C PRO A 82 2.20 -11.34 16.86
N THR A 83 1.32 -10.59 17.58
CA THR A 83 0.11 -10.00 17.01
C THR A 83 0.31 -8.55 16.52
N GLU A 84 1.48 -7.95 16.75
CA GLU A 84 1.76 -6.56 16.40
C GLU A 84 1.47 -6.27 14.92
N ARG A 85 2.06 -7.07 14.04
CA ARG A 85 1.91 -6.89 12.59
C ARG A 85 0.48 -7.17 12.12
N SER A 86 -0.18 -8.19 12.67
CA SER A 86 -1.58 -8.50 12.37
C SER A 86 -2.52 -7.37 12.81
N THR A 87 -2.27 -6.75 13.98
CA THR A 87 -3.04 -5.60 14.46
C THR A 87 -2.84 -4.38 13.58
N TYR A 88 -1.59 -4.10 13.18
CA TYR A 88 -1.29 -3.05 12.20
C TYR A 88 -2.07 -3.25 10.91
N THR A 89 -2.03 -4.45 10.34
CA THR A 89 -2.73 -4.81 9.11
C THR A 89 -4.25 -4.67 9.26
N LEU A 90 -4.81 -5.14 10.38
CA LEU A 90 -6.24 -5.04 10.68
C LEU A 90 -6.70 -3.58 10.77
N LEU A 91 -6.01 -2.75 11.55
CA LEU A 91 -6.38 -1.35 11.73
C LEU A 91 -6.23 -0.53 10.44
N SER A 92 -5.21 -0.83 9.63
CA SER A 92 -5.06 -0.23 8.29
C SER A 92 -6.22 -0.63 7.37
N SER A 93 -6.64 -1.89 7.42
CA SER A 93 -7.80 -2.38 6.65
C SER A 93 -9.10 -1.72 7.10
N LEU A 94 -9.31 -1.58 8.41
CA LEU A 94 -10.50 -0.91 8.94
C LEU A 94 -10.54 0.58 8.57
N ALA A 95 -9.40 1.27 8.56
CA ALA A 95 -9.30 2.66 8.10
C ALA A 95 -9.64 2.78 6.60
N LEU A 96 -9.20 1.83 5.77
CA LEU A 96 -9.57 1.78 4.35
C LEU A 96 -11.06 1.45 4.15
N LEU A 97 -11.61 0.50 4.90
CA LEU A 97 -13.05 0.19 4.84
C LEU A 97 -13.91 1.40 5.24
N LEU A 98 -13.50 2.13 6.28
CA LEU A 98 -14.12 3.39 6.66
C LEU A 98 -14.04 4.42 5.53
N LEU A 99 -12.86 4.53 4.89
CA LEU A 99 -12.66 5.41 3.73
C LEU A 99 -13.61 5.03 2.60
N PHE A 100 -13.69 3.76 2.20
CA PHE A 100 -14.57 3.31 1.12
C PHE A 100 -16.03 3.58 1.44
N TRP A 101 -16.46 3.31 2.66
CA TRP A 101 -17.83 3.51 3.10
C TRP A 101 -18.24 4.98 3.10
N GLN A 102 -17.41 5.88 3.65
CA GLN A 102 -17.73 7.29 3.83
C GLN A 102 -17.27 8.19 2.69
N TRP A 103 -16.58 7.64 1.68
CA TRP A 103 -16.07 8.41 0.54
C TRP A 103 -17.19 9.18 -0.16
N GLN A 104 -16.95 10.46 -0.41
CA GLN A 104 -17.91 11.36 -1.05
C GLN A 104 -17.55 11.58 -2.52
N PRO A 105 -18.42 11.15 -3.49
CA PRO A 105 -18.25 11.52 -4.89
C PRO A 105 -18.31 13.02 -5.05
N MET A 106 -17.46 13.59 -5.90
CA MET A 106 -17.39 15.04 -6.10
C MET A 106 -18.04 15.49 -7.41
N GLY A 107 -18.46 14.53 -8.25
CA GLY A 107 -18.92 14.84 -9.62
C GLY A 107 -17.78 15.34 -10.50
N GLY A 108 -18.14 15.86 -11.67
CA GLY A 108 -17.17 16.38 -12.64
C GLY A 108 -16.29 15.31 -13.28
N VAL A 109 -16.02 15.42 -14.56
CA VAL A 109 -15.12 14.54 -15.32
C VAL A 109 -13.92 15.37 -15.76
N ILE A 110 -12.72 14.96 -15.38
CA ILE A 110 -11.45 15.60 -15.74
C ILE A 110 -11.03 15.16 -17.14
N TRP A 111 -11.10 13.85 -17.40
CA TRP A 111 -10.98 13.27 -18.74
C TRP A 111 -11.84 12.04 -18.89
N SER A 112 -12.22 11.77 -20.14
CA SER A 112 -12.89 10.53 -20.54
C SER A 112 -12.37 10.10 -21.89
N VAL A 113 -11.89 8.87 -21.97
CA VAL A 113 -11.33 8.27 -23.18
C VAL A 113 -12.41 7.51 -23.90
N SER A 114 -12.73 7.88 -25.15
CA SER A 114 -13.76 7.24 -25.98
C SER A 114 -13.25 6.09 -26.84
N SER A 115 -11.95 6.06 -27.16
CA SER A 115 -11.35 4.99 -27.97
C SER A 115 -11.30 3.67 -27.21
N SER A 116 -11.94 2.64 -27.72
CA SER A 116 -11.95 1.30 -27.11
C SER A 116 -10.53 0.72 -26.95
N ALA A 117 -9.64 0.94 -27.91
CA ALA A 117 -8.25 0.48 -27.82
C ALA A 117 -7.52 1.17 -26.66
N ALA A 118 -7.72 2.48 -26.49
CA ALA A 118 -7.11 3.22 -25.38
C ALA A 118 -7.72 2.84 -24.02
N GLN A 119 -9.02 2.56 -23.95
CA GLN A 119 -9.66 2.03 -22.75
C GLN A 119 -9.07 0.68 -22.33
N ILE A 120 -8.91 -0.25 -23.30
CA ILE A 120 -8.28 -1.56 -23.05
C ILE A 120 -6.85 -1.39 -22.55
N ALA A 121 -6.06 -0.48 -23.15
CA ALA A 121 -4.71 -0.22 -22.71
C ALA A 121 -4.66 0.33 -21.27
N LEU A 122 -5.56 1.24 -20.90
CA LEU A 122 -5.64 1.81 -19.55
C LEU A 122 -6.09 0.76 -18.54
N TYR A 123 -7.09 -0.07 -18.83
CA TYR A 123 -7.49 -1.17 -17.95
C TYR A 123 -6.39 -2.23 -17.82
N SER A 124 -5.62 -2.47 -18.88
CA SER A 124 -4.46 -3.38 -18.82
C SER A 124 -3.37 -2.83 -17.92
N LEU A 125 -3.09 -1.52 -18.00
CA LEU A 125 -2.15 -0.84 -17.08
C LEU A 125 -2.65 -0.83 -15.63
N PHE A 126 -3.95 -0.64 -15.42
CA PHE A 126 -4.59 -0.76 -14.11
C PHE A 126 -4.39 -2.16 -13.53
N GLY A 127 -4.73 -3.20 -14.28
CA GLY A 127 -4.52 -4.60 -13.88
C GLY A 127 -3.06 -4.94 -13.65
N PHE A 128 -2.16 -4.45 -14.51
CA PHE A 128 -0.72 -4.57 -14.32
C PHE A 128 -0.26 -3.91 -13.01
N GLY A 129 -0.77 -2.72 -12.68
CA GLY A 129 -0.48 -2.02 -11.43
C GLY A 129 -0.81 -2.87 -10.21
N TRP A 130 -2.04 -3.39 -10.12
CA TRP A 130 -2.49 -4.27 -9.02
C TRP A 130 -1.69 -5.58 -8.97
N GLY A 131 -1.40 -6.17 -10.13
CA GLY A 131 -0.55 -7.35 -10.23
C GLY A 131 0.87 -7.10 -9.73
N LEU A 132 1.46 -5.95 -10.08
CA LEU A 132 2.79 -5.56 -9.63
C LEU A 132 2.82 -5.33 -8.10
N VAL A 133 1.78 -4.71 -7.52
CA VAL A 133 1.63 -4.60 -6.06
C VAL A 133 1.66 -5.98 -5.41
N LEU A 134 0.78 -6.88 -5.87
CA LEU A 134 0.65 -8.21 -5.28
C LEU A 134 1.93 -9.03 -5.42
N ILE A 135 2.51 -9.09 -6.62
CA ILE A 135 3.76 -9.80 -6.89
C ILE A 135 4.90 -9.23 -6.02
N SER A 136 5.00 -7.91 -5.89
CA SER A 136 6.02 -7.27 -5.07
C SER A 136 5.95 -7.70 -3.61
N THR A 137 4.75 -7.88 -3.04
CA THR A 137 4.60 -8.37 -1.67
C THR A 137 5.13 -9.82 -1.52
N PHE A 138 4.85 -10.70 -2.49
CA PHE A 138 5.36 -12.08 -2.47
C PHE A 138 6.88 -12.16 -2.64
N LEU A 139 7.46 -11.29 -3.46
CA LEU A 139 8.90 -11.23 -3.66
C LEU A 139 9.66 -10.78 -2.40
N ILE A 140 9.08 -9.88 -1.59
CA ILE A 140 9.67 -9.50 -0.29
C ILE A 140 9.46 -10.59 0.74
N ASN A 141 8.26 -10.88 1.09
CA ASN A 141 7.68 -11.98 1.89
C ASN A 141 6.25 -11.61 2.32
N HIS A 142 5.28 -11.99 1.52
CA HIS A 142 3.87 -11.65 1.71
C HIS A 142 3.35 -11.97 3.11
N PHE A 143 3.61 -13.18 3.59
CA PHE A 143 3.09 -13.64 4.88
C PHE A 143 3.76 -12.97 6.09
N ASP A 144 5.02 -12.57 5.95
CA ASP A 144 5.71 -11.76 6.97
C ASP A 144 5.19 -10.32 6.97
N LEU A 145 4.98 -9.75 5.78
CA LEU A 145 4.51 -8.37 5.61
C LEU A 145 3.14 -8.14 6.27
N PHE A 146 2.26 -9.14 6.24
CA PHE A 146 0.88 -9.04 6.75
C PHE A 146 0.65 -9.79 8.07
N GLY A 147 1.70 -10.27 8.74
CA GLY A 147 1.63 -10.78 10.11
C GLY A 147 1.36 -12.27 10.26
N LEU A 148 1.06 -13.01 9.17
CA LEU A 148 0.78 -14.45 9.24
C LEU A 148 2.00 -15.27 9.68
N ARG A 149 3.22 -14.90 9.24
CA ARG A 149 4.44 -15.60 9.63
C ARG A 149 4.70 -15.47 11.12
N GLN A 150 4.49 -14.31 11.71
CA GLN A 150 4.71 -14.04 13.14
C GLN A 150 3.78 -14.91 14.01
N VAL A 151 2.47 -14.91 13.68
CA VAL A 151 1.49 -15.69 14.45
C VAL A 151 1.67 -17.20 14.24
N TRP A 152 2.10 -17.63 13.05
CA TRP A 152 2.42 -19.04 12.77
C TRP A 152 3.63 -19.52 13.55
N LEU A 153 4.74 -18.76 13.56
CA LEU A 153 5.93 -19.09 14.35
C LEU A 153 5.59 -19.17 15.85
N SER A 154 4.81 -18.20 16.36
CA SER A 154 4.33 -18.20 17.73
C SER A 154 3.49 -19.46 18.06
N PHE A 155 2.60 -19.86 17.16
CA PHE A 155 1.80 -21.07 17.31
C PHE A 155 2.68 -22.32 17.41
N ARG A 156 3.71 -22.41 16.54
CA ARG A 156 4.69 -23.49 16.51
C ARG A 156 5.68 -23.45 17.70
N GLY A 157 5.68 -22.37 18.49
CA GLY A 157 6.65 -22.18 19.58
C GLY A 157 8.06 -21.88 19.09
N LEU A 158 8.20 -21.36 17.87
CA LEU A 158 9.47 -20.98 17.26
C LEU A 158 9.72 -19.48 17.43
N PRO A 159 10.99 -19.05 17.64
CA PRO A 159 11.33 -17.64 17.71
C PRO A 159 11.15 -16.98 16.35
N TYR A 160 10.78 -15.69 16.36
CA TYR A 160 10.77 -14.88 15.14
C TYR A 160 12.22 -14.60 14.69
N THR A 161 12.44 -14.74 13.38
CA THR A 161 13.72 -14.43 12.74
C THR A 161 13.53 -13.34 11.71
N SER A 162 14.34 -12.28 11.77
CA SER A 162 14.31 -11.20 10.78
C SER A 162 14.69 -11.71 9.38
N LEU A 163 14.07 -11.13 8.37
CA LEU A 163 14.38 -11.45 6.98
C LEU A 163 15.66 -10.73 6.53
N LYS A 164 16.46 -11.43 5.73
CA LYS A 164 17.63 -10.82 5.08
C LYS A 164 17.17 -9.86 3.98
N PHE A 165 17.91 -8.76 3.79
CA PHE A 165 17.72 -7.86 2.66
C PHE A 165 17.91 -8.59 1.33
N LYS A 166 16.97 -8.42 0.40
CA LYS A 166 17.00 -9.04 -0.94
C LYS A 166 16.42 -8.08 -1.97
N THR A 167 16.90 -8.17 -3.21
CA THR A 167 16.43 -7.36 -4.35
C THR A 167 16.01 -8.26 -5.52
N PRO A 168 14.95 -9.10 -5.37
CA PRO A 168 14.52 -10.03 -6.40
C PRO A 168 13.72 -9.34 -7.52
N GLY A 169 13.80 -9.86 -8.75
CA GLY A 169 12.96 -9.47 -9.88
C GLY A 169 12.90 -7.96 -10.13
N PRO A 170 11.71 -7.32 -10.08
CA PRO A 170 11.52 -5.89 -10.33
C PRO A 170 12.37 -4.96 -9.43
N TYR A 171 12.79 -5.42 -8.24
CA TYR A 171 13.70 -4.67 -7.36
C TYR A 171 15.09 -4.48 -7.94
N LYS A 172 15.46 -5.20 -9.00
CA LYS A 172 16.70 -4.95 -9.76
C LYS A 172 16.55 -3.75 -10.71
N LEU A 173 15.33 -3.40 -11.10
CA LEU A 173 15.02 -2.32 -12.05
C LEU A 173 14.72 -1.01 -11.33
N VAL A 174 13.86 -1.09 -10.29
CA VAL A 174 13.46 0.04 -9.46
C VAL A 174 13.47 -0.37 -7.99
N ARG A 175 13.76 0.58 -7.09
CA ARG A 175 13.81 0.28 -5.66
C ARG A 175 12.44 0.03 -5.04
N HIS A 176 11.39 0.65 -5.62
CA HIS A 176 10.05 0.61 -5.07
C HIS A 176 9.01 0.12 -6.11
N PRO A 177 9.11 -1.13 -6.59
CA PRO A 177 8.17 -1.65 -7.59
C PRO A 177 6.73 -1.76 -7.04
N LEU A 178 6.55 -1.97 -5.74
CA LEU A 178 5.25 -1.96 -5.10
C LEU A 178 4.58 -0.58 -5.23
N TYR A 179 5.32 0.50 -4.97
CA TYR A 179 4.79 1.86 -5.12
C TYR A 179 4.57 2.24 -6.59
N LEU A 180 5.40 1.75 -7.50
CA LEU A 180 5.14 1.90 -8.95
C LEU A 180 3.82 1.23 -9.34
N GLY A 181 3.54 0.04 -8.78
CA GLY A 181 2.26 -0.64 -8.97
C GLY A 181 1.07 0.20 -8.50
N TRP A 182 1.16 0.85 -7.34
CA TRP A 182 0.13 1.77 -6.85
C TRP A 182 -0.09 2.97 -7.76
N LEU A 183 0.98 3.55 -8.33
CA LEU A 183 0.85 4.66 -9.28
C LEU A 183 0.06 4.23 -10.53
N PHE A 184 0.38 3.07 -11.11
CA PHE A 184 -0.43 2.54 -12.21
C PHE A 184 -1.87 2.28 -11.80
N ALA A 185 -2.10 1.67 -10.64
CA ALA A 185 -3.43 1.34 -10.13
C ALA A 185 -4.30 2.60 -9.91
N PHE A 186 -3.72 3.73 -9.52
CA PHE A 186 -4.48 4.93 -9.19
C PHE A 186 -4.65 5.90 -10.36
N TRP A 187 -3.75 5.88 -11.35
CA TRP A 187 -3.77 6.81 -12.46
C TRP A 187 -4.25 6.22 -13.79
N ALA A 188 -4.16 4.89 -13.98
CA ALA A 188 -4.56 4.25 -15.22
C ALA A 188 -6.07 3.99 -15.25
N THR A 189 -6.87 5.02 -15.52
CA THR A 189 -8.32 4.93 -15.65
C THR A 189 -8.80 5.58 -16.96
N PRO A 190 -9.75 4.96 -17.68
CA PRO A 190 -10.37 5.57 -18.86
C PRO A 190 -11.18 6.82 -18.53
N THR A 191 -11.78 6.86 -17.34
CA THR A 191 -12.54 8.03 -16.88
C THR A 191 -11.97 8.48 -15.54
N MET A 192 -11.49 9.72 -15.48
CA MET A 192 -11.00 10.33 -14.27
C MET A 192 -12.02 11.37 -13.79
N SER A 193 -12.67 11.07 -12.68
CA SER A 193 -13.54 12.03 -11.99
C SER A 193 -12.72 12.97 -11.09
N ALA A 194 -13.34 14.05 -10.62
CA ALA A 194 -12.70 14.95 -9.64
C ALA A 194 -12.37 14.22 -8.32
N ALA A 195 -13.25 13.31 -7.85
CA ALA A 195 -13.02 12.52 -6.64
C ALA A 195 -11.87 11.53 -6.82
N HIS A 196 -11.80 10.86 -7.98
CA HIS A 196 -10.71 9.95 -8.30
C HIS A 196 -9.37 10.70 -8.43
N LEU A 197 -9.37 11.87 -9.05
CA LEU A 197 -8.17 12.72 -9.17
C LEU A 197 -7.66 13.15 -7.78
N LEU A 198 -8.55 13.59 -6.88
CA LEU A 198 -8.20 13.92 -5.50
C LEU A 198 -7.53 12.73 -4.80
N PHE A 199 -8.13 11.54 -4.92
CA PHE A 199 -7.57 10.30 -4.38
C PHE A 199 -6.18 10.01 -4.95
N ALA A 200 -6.03 10.06 -6.29
CA ALA A 200 -4.76 9.79 -6.97
C ALA A 200 -3.65 10.77 -6.57
N ILE A 201 -3.95 12.06 -6.48
CA ILE A 201 -2.98 13.10 -6.09
C ILE A 201 -2.52 12.90 -4.64
N ILE A 202 -3.47 12.78 -3.69
CA ILE A 202 -3.12 12.69 -2.26
C ILE A 202 -2.39 11.37 -1.97
N THR A 203 -2.83 10.26 -2.54
CA THR A 203 -2.13 8.97 -2.37
C THR A 203 -0.76 8.97 -3.03
N THR A 204 -0.58 9.62 -4.17
CA THR A 204 0.74 9.81 -4.81
C THR A 204 1.67 10.62 -3.90
N ALA A 205 1.21 11.74 -3.36
CA ALA A 205 1.99 12.55 -2.42
C ALA A 205 2.37 11.72 -1.17
N TYR A 206 1.43 10.94 -0.65
CA TYR A 206 1.67 10.05 0.47
C TYR A 206 2.70 8.95 0.13
N ILE A 207 2.65 8.35 -1.06
CA ILE A 207 3.64 7.38 -1.54
C ILE A 207 5.05 7.96 -1.51
N PHE A 208 5.26 9.15 -2.08
CA PHE A 208 6.58 9.78 -2.07
C PHE A 208 7.07 10.09 -0.66
N PHE A 209 6.19 10.56 0.21
CA PHE A 209 6.52 10.76 1.63
C PHE A 209 6.89 9.44 2.31
N ALA A 210 6.13 8.37 2.08
CA ALA A 210 6.39 7.04 2.64
C ALA A 210 7.75 6.50 2.17
N ILE A 211 8.11 6.65 0.89
CA ILE A 211 9.42 6.26 0.34
C ILE A 211 10.56 6.95 1.09
N LEU A 212 10.47 8.27 1.33
CA LEU A 212 11.52 8.99 2.04
C LEU A 212 11.76 8.43 3.44
N LEU A 213 10.67 8.08 4.14
CA LEU A 213 10.74 7.51 5.47
C LEU A 213 11.26 6.07 5.48
N GLU A 214 10.83 5.26 4.49
CA GLU A 214 11.26 3.87 4.33
C GLU A 214 12.76 3.82 3.99
N GLU A 215 13.22 4.60 3.02
CA GLU A 215 14.64 4.63 2.64
C GLU A 215 15.55 5.10 3.78
N ARG A 216 15.08 6.04 4.62
CA ARG A 216 15.79 6.44 5.83
C ARG A 216 15.99 5.29 6.79
N ASN A 217 14.93 4.53 7.07
CA ASN A 217 14.99 3.35 7.94
C ASN A 217 15.87 2.26 7.31
N LEU A 218 15.73 1.99 5.99
CA LEU A 218 16.55 0.99 5.32
C LEU A 218 18.05 1.32 5.36
N MET A 219 18.42 2.58 5.23
CA MET A 219 19.82 3.00 5.37
C MET A 219 20.35 2.81 6.79
N GLU A 220 19.50 2.93 7.81
CA GLU A 220 19.86 2.73 9.22
C GLU A 220 20.06 1.25 9.56
N TYR A 221 19.18 0.38 9.06
CA TYR A 221 19.14 -1.04 9.44
C TYR A 221 19.85 -1.99 8.46
N HIS A 222 20.15 -1.53 7.23
CA HIS A 222 20.74 -2.32 6.14
C HIS A 222 21.89 -1.57 5.47
N PRO A 223 23.14 -1.74 5.92
CA PRO A 223 24.29 -1.05 5.35
C PRO A 223 24.46 -1.23 3.84
N GLU A 224 24.07 -2.40 3.31
CA GLU A 224 24.09 -2.73 1.88
C GLU A 224 23.08 -1.90 1.05
N TYR A 225 22.07 -1.31 1.69
CA TYR A 225 21.07 -0.50 1.00
C TYR A 225 21.67 0.76 0.36
N ALA A 226 22.68 1.37 0.98
CA ALA A 226 23.35 2.56 0.45
C ALA A 226 23.96 2.30 -0.95
N ALA A 227 24.63 1.15 -1.12
CA ALA A 227 25.20 0.74 -2.41
C ALA A 227 24.10 0.40 -3.45
N TYR A 228 23.02 -0.25 -3.02
CA TYR A 228 21.85 -0.55 -3.86
C TYR A 228 21.18 0.74 -4.36
N ARG A 229 20.98 1.73 -3.47
CA ARG A 229 20.38 3.04 -3.79
C ARG A 229 21.15 3.81 -4.85
N LYS A 230 22.48 3.69 -4.87
CA LYS A 230 23.33 4.33 -5.89
C LYS A 230 23.12 3.72 -7.29
N ARG A 231 22.86 2.42 -7.37
CA ARG A 231 22.79 1.66 -8.63
C ARG A 231 21.38 1.60 -9.24
N VAL A 232 20.35 1.59 -8.41
CA VAL A 232 18.97 1.34 -8.86
C VAL A 232 18.13 2.61 -8.69
N SER A 233 17.30 2.92 -9.70
CA SER A 233 16.41 4.07 -9.69
C SER A 233 15.26 3.90 -8.68
N MET A 234 14.67 5.00 -8.22
CA MET A 234 13.64 4.98 -7.17
C MET A 234 12.34 4.30 -7.64
N ILE A 235 11.66 4.85 -8.62
CA ILE A 235 10.36 4.39 -9.12
C ILE A 235 10.42 4.10 -10.61
N PHE A 236 10.98 5.03 -11.42
CA PHE A 236 11.07 4.82 -12.86
C PHE A 236 12.45 4.28 -13.25
N PRO A 237 12.54 3.29 -14.16
CA PRO A 237 13.81 2.66 -14.56
C PRO A 237 14.63 3.60 -15.46
N LEU A 238 15.09 4.72 -14.90
CA LEU A 238 15.96 5.65 -15.61
C LEU A 238 17.41 5.14 -15.55
N PRO A 239 18.16 5.20 -16.67
CA PRO A 239 19.59 4.86 -16.66
C PRO A 239 20.32 5.79 -15.69
N LYS A 240 20.98 5.22 -14.69
CA LYS A 240 21.89 5.99 -13.84
C LYS A 240 23.27 6.02 -14.51
N SER A 241 23.86 7.20 -14.56
CA SER A 241 25.26 7.35 -14.99
C SER A 241 26.15 6.43 -14.13
N LYS A 242 27.07 5.71 -14.77
CA LYS A 242 28.09 4.95 -14.04
C LYS A 242 28.81 5.91 -13.09
N PRO A 243 29.13 5.50 -11.86
CA PRO A 243 30.01 6.30 -11.00
C PRO A 243 31.30 6.59 -11.78
N ILE A 244 31.71 7.85 -11.82
CA ILE A 244 33.06 8.23 -12.29
C ILE A 244 33.99 7.59 -11.27
N GLU A 245 34.76 6.58 -11.68
CA GLU A 245 35.85 6.07 -10.86
C GLU A 245 36.85 7.23 -10.65
N PRO A 246 37.24 7.54 -9.43
CA PRO A 246 38.28 8.53 -9.20
C PRO A 246 39.56 8.00 -9.82
N THR A 247 40.10 8.74 -10.78
CA THR A 247 41.42 8.55 -11.36
C THR A 247 42.51 8.78 -10.32
#